data_bbd78051c7e887df0c5db9bf34ee6682
#
_entry.id   bbd78051c7e887df0c5db9bf34ee6682
#
_cell.length_a   1.000
_cell.length_b   1.000
_cell.length_c   1.000
_cell.angle_alpha   90.00
_cell.angle_beta   90.00
_cell.angle_gamma   90.00
#
_symmetry.space_group_name_H-M   'P 1'
#
loop_
_entity.id
_entity.type
_entity.pdbx_description
1 polymer ?
#
loop_
_entity_poly.entity_id
_entity_poly.type
_entity_poly.pdbx_seq_one_letter_code
_entity_poly.pdbx_strand_id
1 'polypeptide(L)'
;MIQILKTNRPLTLANKALAAMVLVVTATAGMLSAAPAQAQGTWPDKPLKLVVPYPAGGNADNTARLLATQLGQRLGQQVVVDNRPGGSGTIGAAAVAKAPADGYTLLLDATAFTVNPSLFPKLPFDATKDFAPISLVLQVPLLMVVPANSPFQSVADVAKAARARPGHLTYASAGNGGAQHLAGELFKQGQKVAITHIPYRGGAPALTDLIGGQVDLMFSATTASGPFVKSGKLRALAISSPRRVEGWESVPTVAESGVPGFQVSEWNGLFAPAGTPRPVLERLEAETRAIVASPEMKKRFAELGVQGVGSSAQEFSAFLKTESTKWDEVIRTSGIRMD
;
A
#
# COMPACT_ATOMS: atom_id res chain seq x y z
N MET A 1 29.77 -15.73 89.27
CA MET A 1 31.07 -15.12 88.90
C MET A 1 31.70 -16.04 87.85
N ILE A 2 31.46 -15.77 86.59
CA ILE A 2 31.93 -16.61 85.45
C ILE A 2 32.79 -15.71 84.58
N GLN A 3 34.07 -15.98 84.50
CA GLN A 3 35.05 -15.30 83.66
C GLN A 3 34.88 -15.83 82.18
N ILE A 4 34.65 -14.94 81.25
CA ILE A 4 34.69 -15.21 79.83
C ILE A 4 36.16 -14.97 79.38
N LEU A 5 36.85 -16.07 79.03
CA LEU A 5 38.15 -16.02 78.39
C LEU A 5 37.99 -15.60 76.91
N LYS A 6 38.50 -14.42 76.54
CA LYS A 6 38.68 -14.00 75.16
C LYS A 6 39.93 -14.69 74.60
N THR A 7 39.78 -15.66 73.75
CA THR A 7 40.88 -16.25 72.97
C THR A 7 41.06 -15.45 71.69
N ASN A 8 41.99 -14.53 71.62
CA ASN A 8 42.48 -13.90 70.39
C ASN A 8 43.47 -14.88 69.74
N ARG A 9 43.01 -15.63 68.74
CA ARG A 9 43.90 -16.41 67.88
C ARG A 9 44.24 -15.55 66.64
N PRO A 10 45.50 -15.30 66.28
CA PRO A 10 45.87 -14.60 65.05
C PRO A 10 45.55 -15.49 63.85
N LEU A 11 44.88 -14.89 62.83
CA LEU A 11 44.63 -15.52 61.56
C LEU A 11 45.96 -15.93 60.92
N THR A 12 46.13 -17.21 60.66
CA THR A 12 47.30 -17.76 59.98
C THR A 12 47.46 -17.25 58.60
N LEU A 13 48.69 -17.14 58.06
CA LEU A 13 49.01 -16.69 56.68
C LEU A 13 48.22 -17.37 55.64
N ALA A 14 47.81 -18.62 55.83
CA ALA A 14 46.96 -19.41 54.90
C ALA A 14 45.53 -18.81 54.72
N ASN A 15 44.92 -18.27 55.82
CA ASN A 15 43.59 -17.67 55.72
C ASN A 15 43.61 -16.28 55.07
N LYS A 16 44.73 -15.56 55.14
CA LYS A 16 44.91 -14.27 54.43
C LYS A 16 45.11 -14.48 52.93
N ALA A 17 45.79 -15.55 52.51
CA ALA A 17 46.00 -15.91 51.13
C ALA A 17 44.69 -16.39 50.48
N LEU A 18 43.82 -17.15 51.19
CA LEU A 18 42.53 -17.61 50.71
C LEU A 18 41.54 -16.46 50.52
N ALA A 19 41.53 -15.47 51.45
CA ALA A 19 40.68 -14.29 51.33
C ALA A 19 41.12 -13.38 50.18
N ALA A 20 42.40 -13.24 49.90
CA ALA A 20 42.93 -12.48 48.74
C ALA A 20 42.61 -13.17 47.41
N MET A 21 42.63 -14.51 47.36
CA MET A 21 42.34 -15.28 46.16
C MET A 21 40.84 -15.22 45.81
N VAL A 22 39.94 -15.24 46.79
CA VAL A 22 38.49 -15.06 46.58
C VAL A 22 38.17 -13.64 46.11
N LEU A 23 38.87 -12.62 46.58
CA LEU A 23 38.63 -11.22 46.13
C LEU A 23 39.09 -10.99 44.68
N VAL A 24 40.13 -11.65 44.22
CA VAL A 24 40.63 -11.55 42.83
C VAL A 24 39.69 -12.30 41.86
N VAL A 25 39.15 -13.45 42.26
CA VAL A 25 38.22 -14.22 41.41
C VAL A 25 36.88 -13.49 41.26
N THR A 26 36.38 -12.79 42.28
CA THR A 26 35.16 -11.98 42.17
C THR A 26 35.34 -10.70 41.34
N ALA A 27 36.55 -10.09 41.36
CA ALA A 27 36.84 -8.92 40.52
C ALA A 27 36.97 -9.25 39.03
N THR A 28 37.51 -10.44 38.68
CA THR A 28 37.59 -10.89 37.27
C THR A 28 36.27 -11.38 36.73
N ALA A 29 35.35 -11.93 37.52
CA ALA A 29 33.99 -12.30 37.09
C ALA A 29 33.10 -11.09 36.77
N GLY A 30 33.35 -9.94 37.43
CA GLY A 30 32.61 -8.69 37.17
C GLY A 30 32.99 -7.98 35.86
N MET A 31 34.17 -8.25 35.30
CA MET A 31 34.62 -7.61 34.03
C MET A 31 34.25 -8.35 32.77
N LEU A 32 33.74 -9.60 32.84
CA LEU A 32 33.31 -10.36 31.66
C LEU A 32 31.84 -10.11 31.26
N SER A 33 31.07 -9.32 32.01
CA SER A 33 29.65 -9.10 31.74
C SER A 33 29.33 -7.75 31.06
N ALA A 34 30.33 -6.95 30.73
CA ALA A 34 30.13 -5.80 29.84
C ALA A 34 30.19 -6.29 28.38
N ALA A 35 29.13 -7.01 27.95
CA ALA A 35 28.86 -7.09 26.52
C ALA A 35 28.78 -5.65 25.99
N PRO A 36 29.55 -5.26 24.95
CA PRO A 36 29.38 -3.93 24.37
C PRO A 36 27.92 -3.82 24.02
N ALA A 37 27.21 -2.87 24.62
CA ALA A 37 25.97 -2.40 24.09
C ALA A 37 26.34 -1.96 22.66
N GLN A 38 26.06 -2.82 21.67
CA GLN A 38 26.16 -2.41 20.29
C GLN A 38 25.28 -1.18 20.22
N ALA A 39 25.91 -0.03 20.06
CA ALA A 39 25.23 1.18 19.67
C ALA A 39 24.49 0.79 18.38
N GLN A 40 23.18 0.46 18.53
CA GLN A 40 22.33 0.28 17.37
C GLN A 40 22.45 1.59 16.62
N GLY A 41 23.22 1.56 15.54
CA GLY A 41 23.39 2.72 14.68
C GLY A 41 21.99 3.29 14.41
N THR A 42 21.88 4.61 14.46
CA THR A 42 20.59 5.29 14.29
C THR A 42 20.03 4.91 12.92
N TRP A 43 19.06 3.99 12.91
CA TRP A 43 18.34 3.67 11.66
C TRP A 43 17.59 4.92 11.17
N PRO A 44 17.65 5.26 9.85
CA PRO A 44 18.44 4.63 8.82
C PRO A 44 19.84 5.25 8.66
N ASP A 45 20.85 4.44 8.37
CA ASP A 45 22.24 4.85 8.11
C ASP A 45 22.65 4.72 6.62
N LYS A 46 21.77 4.18 5.79
CA LYS A 46 21.96 3.95 4.34
C LYS A 46 20.66 4.16 3.57
N PRO A 47 20.69 4.31 2.23
CA PRO A 47 19.50 4.48 1.41
C PRO A 47 18.49 3.33 1.57
N LEU A 48 17.19 3.68 1.52
CA LEU A 48 16.09 2.74 1.53
C LEU A 48 15.64 2.44 0.09
N LYS A 49 15.08 1.25 -0.11
CA LYS A 49 14.44 0.84 -1.35
C LYS A 49 12.92 0.77 -1.13
N LEU A 50 12.17 1.45 -2.00
CA LEU A 50 10.72 1.38 -2.05
C LEU A 50 10.29 0.64 -3.31
N VAL A 51 9.95 -0.63 -3.16
CA VAL A 51 9.50 -1.47 -4.27
C VAL A 51 8.04 -1.10 -4.60
N VAL A 52 7.79 -0.92 -5.91
CA VAL A 52 6.47 -0.68 -6.47
C VAL A 52 6.18 -1.79 -7.47
N PRO A 53 5.18 -2.66 -7.23
CA PRO A 53 4.93 -3.85 -8.06
C PRO A 53 4.16 -3.52 -9.36
N TYR A 54 4.29 -2.28 -9.84
CA TYR A 54 3.60 -1.77 -11.04
C TYR A 54 4.55 -0.98 -11.93
N PRO A 55 4.23 -0.83 -13.23
CA PRO A 55 5.01 0.00 -14.15
C PRO A 55 5.08 1.46 -13.72
N ALA A 56 6.18 2.12 -14.12
CA ALA A 56 6.35 3.55 -13.93
C ALA A 56 5.24 4.37 -14.61
N GLY A 57 4.88 5.52 -14.03
CA GLY A 57 3.88 6.47 -14.55
C GLY A 57 2.43 6.14 -14.15
N GLY A 58 2.18 5.01 -13.48
CA GLY A 58 0.88 4.69 -12.90
C GLY A 58 0.64 5.37 -11.55
N ASN A 59 -0.58 5.21 -10.98
CA ASN A 59 -0.95 5.81 -9.70
C ASN A 59 0.01 5.41 -8.56
N ALA A 60 0.31 4.13 -8.41
CA ALA A 60 1.19 3.64 -7.36
C ALA A 60 2.63 4.19 -7.50
N ASP A 61 3.16 4.30 -8.73
CA ASP A 61 4.49 4.88 -8.98
C ASP A 61 4.53 6.37 -8.63
N ASN A 62 3.52 7.13 -9.06
CA ASN A 62 3.42 8.55 -8.76
C ASN A 62 3.32 8.79 -7.23
N THR A 63 2.53 8.00 -6.54
CA THR A 63 2.43 8.03 -5.07
C THR A 63 3.75 7.67 -4.41
N ALA A 64 4.43 6.62 -4.90
CA ALA A 64 5.71 6.18 -4.36
C ALA A 64 6.80 7.25 -4.50
N ARG A 65 6.90 7.90 -5.64
CA ARG A 65 7.89 8.98 -5.87
C ARG A 65 7.64 10.18 -4.98
N LEU A 66 6.36 10.55 -4.82
CA LEU A 66 5.97 11.65 -3.94
C LEU A 66 6.31 11.32 -2.47
N LEU A 67 5.95 10.13 -2.01
CA LEU A 67 6.25 9.65 -0.65
C LEU A 67 7.76 9.49 -0.44
N ALA A 68 8.49 8.91 -1.40
CA ALA A 68 9.94 8.68 -1.32
C ALA A 68 10.72 9.99 -1.16
N THR A 69 10.34 11.03 -1.90
CA THR A 69 10.97 12.37 -1.78
C THR A 69 10.80 12.92 -0.37
N GLN A 70 9.60 12.89 0.17
CA GLN A 70 9.30 13.43 1.50
C GLN A 70 9.90 12.56 2.63
N LEU A 71 9.83 11.24 2.51
CA LEU A 71 10.48 10.32 3.46
C LEU A 71 11.99 10.51 3.47
N GLY A 72 12.60 10.67 2.29
CA GLY A 72 14.04 10.90 2.18
C GLY A 72 14.50 12.15 2.93
N GLN A 73 13.77 13.25 2.81
CA GLN A 73 14.04 14.50 3.54
C GLN A 73 13.92 14.31 5.06
N ARG A 74 12.89 13.60 5.51
CA ARG A 74 12.61 13.42 6.95
C ARG A 74 13.49 12.38 7.63
N LEU A 75 13.91 11.35 6.89
CA LEU A 75 14.79 10.30 7.38
C LEU A 75 16.28 10.64 7.23
N GLY A 76 16.63 11.65 6.46
CA GLY A 76 18.03 12.00 6.17
C GLY A 76 18.76 10.99 5.27
N GLN A 77 18.02 10.09 4.62
CA GLN A 77 18.55 9.05 3.73
C GLN A 77 17.72 8.97 2.46
N GLN A 78 18.36 8.72 1.33
CA GLN A 78 17.64 8.59 0.06
C GLN A 78 16.67 7.41 0.09
N VAL A 79 15.46 7.60 -0.45
CA VAL A 79 14.49 6.54 -0.69
C VAL A 79 14.38 6.33 -2.21
N VAL A 80 14.84 5.18 -2.68
CA VAL A 80 14.92 4.85 -4.11
C VAL A 80 13.70 4.01 -4.51
N VAL A 81 12.93 4.49 -5.48
CA VAL A 81 11.77 3.76 -6.04
C VAL A 81 12.27 2.72 -7.03
N ASP A 82 11.89 1.45 -6.82
CA ASP A 82 12.25 0.28 -7.63
C ASP A 82 10.97 -0.35 -8.21
N ASN A 83 10.66 -0.08 -9.48
CA ASN A 83 9.49 -0.63 -10.15
C ASN A 83 9.73 -2.09 -10.55
N ARG A 84 8.93 -3.04 -9.99
CA ARG A 84 8.99 -4.48 -10.27
C ARG A 84 7.62 -5.02 -10.70
N PRO A 85 7.17 -4.69 -11.92
CA PRO A 85 5.86 -5.09 -12.41
C PRO A 85 5.80 -6.58 -12.75
N GLY A 86 4.58 -7.10 -12.80
CA GLY A 86 4.25 -8.45 -13.28
C GLY A 86 3.40 -9.24 -12.30
N GLY A 87 2.61 -10.19 -12.85
CA GLY A 87 1.72 -11.07 -12.09
C GLY A 87 0.73 -10.31 -11.21
N SER A 88 0.12 -9.23 -11.70
CA SER A 88 -0.78 -8.38 -10.89
C SER A 88 -0.14 -7.89 -9.58
N GLY A 89 1.16 -7.57 -9.60
CA GLY A 89 1.92 -7.10 -8.44
C GLY A 89 2.61 -8.21 -7.63
N THR A 90 2.32 -9.49 -7.90
CA THR A 90 2.85 -10.60 -7.10
C THR A 90 4.37 -10.73 -7.18
N ILE A 91 5.00 -10.34 -8.30
CA ILE A 91 6.46 -10.42 -8.47
C ILE A 91 7.17 -9.44 -7.51
N GLY A 92 6.74 -8.18 -7.50
CA GLY A 92 7.31 -7.16 -6.62
C GLY A 92 7.03 -7.44 -5.15
N ALA A 93 5.80 -7.83 -4.81
CA ALA A 93 5.42 -8.20 -3.44
C ALA A 93 6.25 -9.39 -2.92
N ALA A 94 6.41 -10.45 -3.73
CA ALA A 94 7.23 -11.62 -3.36
C ALA A 94 8.71 -11.26 -3.13
N ALA A 95 9.23 -10.29 -3.88
CA ALA A 95 10.60 -9.82 -3.68
C ALA A 95 10.78 -9.14 -2.32
N VAL A 96 9.76 -8.38 -1.85
CA VAL A 96 9.77 -7.74 -0.53
C VAL A 96 9.53 -8.75 0.58
N ALA A 97 8.58 -9.69 0.42
CA ALA A 97 8.32 -10.75 1.40
C ALA A 97 9.58 -11.55 1.76
N LYS A 98 10.53 -11.68 0.80
CA LYS A 98 11.80 -12.40 0.97
C LYS A 98 12.99 -11.50 1.31
N ALA A 99 12.78 -10.20 1.40
CA ALA A 99 13.85 -9.26 1.74
C ALA A 99 14.20 -9.33 3.24
N PRO A 100 15.42 -8.90 3.63
CA PRO A 100 15.77 -8.77 5.05
C PRO A 100 14.76 -7.86 5.77
N ALA A 101 14.34 -8.28 6.97
CA ALA A 101 13.42 -7.54 7.81
C ALA A 101 14.16 -6.46 8.62
N ASP A 102 14.95 -5.62 7.96
CA ASP A 102 15.80 -4.58 8.55
C ASP A 102 15.27 -3.15 8.34
N GLY A 103 14.14 -3.01 7.62
CA GLY A 103 13.50 -1.74 7.31
C GLY A 103 14.09 -0.98 6.12
N TYR A 104 15.09 -1.52 5.41
CA TYR A 104 15.67 -0.88 4.23
C TYR A 104 15.00 -1.27 2.90
N THR A 105 14.15 -2.29 2.92
CA THR A 105 13.31 -2.64 1.76
C THR A 105 11.85 -2.54 2.16
N LEU A 106 11.12 -1.67 1.49
CA LEU A 106 9.72 -1.39 1.73
C LEU A 106 8.91 -1.74 0.47
N LEU A 107 7.60 -1.93 0.63
CA LEU A 107 6.65 -2.13 -0.46
C LEU A 107 5.60 -1.02 -0.42
N LEU A 108 5.34 -0.39 -1.56
CA LEU A 108 4.12 0.39 -1.75
C LEU A 108 3.23 -0.38 -2.72
N ASP A 109 2.13 -0.91 -2.20
CA ASP A 109 1.19 -1.71 -2.98
C ASP A 109 -0.20 -1.05 -3.04
N ALA A 110 -1.09 -1.67 -3.79
CA ALA A 110 -2.42 -1.18 -4.10
C ALA A 110 -3.49 -2.28 -3.93
N THR A 111 -4.69 -2.05 -4.43
CA THR A 111 -5.87 -2.93 -4.27
C THR A 111 -5.60 -4.39 -4.60
N ALA A 112 -4.75 -4.68 -5.59
CA ALA A 112 -4.42 -6.06 -5.97
C ALA A 112 -3.80 -6.87 -4.81
N PHE A 113 -3.14 -6.24 -3.84
CA PHE A 113 -2.59 -6.91 -2.66
C PHE A 113 -3.66 -7.66 -1.86
N THR A 114 -4.86 -7.08 -1.69
CA THR A 114 -5.98 -7.71 -0.97
C THR A 114 -6.82 -8.64 -1.84
N VAL A 115 -6.69 -8.54 -3.14
CA VAL A 115 -7.47 -9.29 -4.13
C VAL A 115 -6.75 -10.57 -4.56
N ASN A 116 -5.42 -10.52 -4.70
CA ASN A 116 -4.61 -11.63 -5.17
C ASN A 116 -4.80 -12.95 -4.41
N PRO A 117 -4.99 -12.96 -3.06
CA PRO A 117 -5.27 -14.23 -2.34
C PRO A 117 -6.51 -14.97 -2.82
N SER A 118 -7.55 -14.25 -3.30
CA SER A 118 -8.78 -14.86 -3.84
C SER A 118 -8.69 -15.20 -5.33
N LEU A 119 -7.75 -14.60 -6.06
CA LEU A 119 -7.59 -14.83 -7.50
C LEU A 119 -6.53 -15.88 -7.85
N PHE A 120 -5.47 -15.97 -7.07
CA PHE A 120 -4.36 -16.87 -7.36
C PHE A 120 -4.36 -18.07 -6.41
N PRO A 121 -4.55 -19.31 -6.92
CA PRO A 121 -4.54 -20.52 -6.09
C PRO A 121 -3.20 -20.74 -5.35
N LYS A 122 -2.11 -20.21 -5.90
CA LYS A 122 -0.76 -20.33 -5.34
C LYS A 122 -0.05 -18.99 -5.44
N LEU A 123 -0.03 -18.24 -4.34
CA LEU A 123 0.81 -17.06 -4.21
C LEU A 123 2.22 -17.44 -3.72
N PRO A 124 3.26 -16.74 -4.18
CA PRO A 124 4.63 -16.95 -3.70
C PRO A 124 4.92 -16.33 -2.33
N PHE A 125 3.89 -15.84 -1.62
CA PHE A 125 3.91 -15.23 -0.30
C PHE A 125 2.54 -15.36 0.39
N ASP A 126 2.51 -15.20 1.71
CA ASP A 126 1.28 -15.05 2.50
C ASP A 126 1.03 -13.55 2.78
N ALA A 127 0.00 -12.99 2.16
CA ALA A 127 -0.32 -11.56 2.30
C ALA A 127 -0.63 -11.14 3.75
N THR A 128 -1.00 -12.08 4.63
CA THR A 128 -1.34 -11.81 6.03
C THR A 128 -0.18 -12.00 7.00
N LYS A 129 0.86 -12.78 6.61
CA LYS A 129 1.96 -13.16 7.51
C LYS A 129 3.31 -12.60 7.11
N ASP A 130 3.55 -12.39 5.80
CA ASP A 130 4.88 -12.04 5.30
C ASP A 130 5.13 -10.53 5.28
N PHE A 131 4.13 -9.71 5.65
CA PHE A 131 4.21 -8.26 5.63
C PHE A 131 3.77 -7.65 6.95
N ALA A 132 4.44 -6.55 7.33
CA ALA A 132 4.02 -5.65 8.39
C ALA A 132 3.39 -4.40 7.75
N PRO A 133 2.05 -4.18 7.87
CA PRO A 133 1.41 -2.94 7.42
C PRO A 133 1.94 -1.75 8.23
N ILE A 134 2.28 -0.65 7.52
CA ILE A 134 2.79 0.58 8.14
C ILE A 134 1.70 1.67 8.12
N SER A 135 1.20 2.01 6.94
CA SER A 135 0.17 3.05 6.81
C SER A 135 -0.58 2.94 5.49
N LEU A 136 -1.87 3.14 5.53
CA LEU A 136 -2.66 3.50 4.35
C LEU A 136 -2.32 4.96 4.01
N VAL A 137 -1.60 5.16 2.91
CA VAL A 137 -1.08 6.49 2.53
C VAL A 137 -2.20 7.36 1.99
N LEU A 138 -2.94 6.83 1.01
CA LEU A 138 -4.03 7.56 0.35
C LEU A 138 -5.06 6.61 -0.26
N GLN A 139 -6.23 7.18 -0.53
CA GLN A 139 -7.29 6.59 -1.34
C GLN A 139 -7.57 7.46 -2.56
N VAL A 140 -7.76 6.82 -3.71
CA VAL A 140 -7.97 7.48 -4.99
C VAL A 140 -9.31 7.04 -5.56
N PRO A 141 -10.28 7.94 -5.71
CA PRO A 141 -11.49 7.61 -6.44
C PRO A 141 -11.17 7.38 -7.92
N LEU A 142 -11.99 6.58 -8.57
CA LEU A 142 -11.88 6.32 -10.00
C LEU A 142 -12.90 7.18 -10.75
N LEU A 143 -12.49 7.70 -11.89
CA LEU A 143 -13.40 8.28 -12.87
C LEU A 143 -13.80 7.19 -13.86
N MET A 144 -15.08 7.08 -14.15
CA MET A 144 -15.56 6.38 -15.34
C MET A 144 -15.34 7.30 -16.53
N VAL A 145 -14.34 7.00 -17.33
CA VAL A 145 -13.92 7.83 -18.46
C VAL A 145 -14.15 7.14 -19.80
N VAL A 146 -14.42 7.97 -20.80
CA VAL A 146 -14.57 7.58 -22.22
C VAL A 146 -13.74 8.51 -23.09
N PRO A 147 -13.40 8.15 -24.35
CA PRO A 147 -12.80 9.07 -25.30
C PRO A 147 -13.62 10.34 -25.47
N ALA A 148 -13.00 11.49 -25.71
CA ALA A 148 -13.69 12.76 -25.85
C ALA A 148 -14.74 12.75 -26.98
N ASN A 149 -14.46 12.02 -28.07
CA ASN A 149 -15.34 11.84 -29.23
C ASN A 149 -16.32 10.68 -29.07
N SER A 150 -16.36 10.02 -27.92
CA SER A 150 -17.31 8.94 -27.64
C SER A 150 -18.76 9.44 -27.76
N PRO A 151 -19.68 8.63 -28.25
CA PRO A 151 -21.12 8.95 -28.28
C PRO A 151 -21.74 9.00 -26.88
N PHE A 152 -21.05 8.47 -25.84
CA PHE A 152 -21.56 8.39 -24.49
C PHE A 152 -21.36 9.72 -23.76
N GLN A 153 -22.46 10.30 -23.28
CA GLN A 153 -22.48 11.54 -22.49
C GLN A 153 -22.77 11.28 -21.01
N SER A 154 -23.27 10.09 -20.68
CA SER A 154 -23.70 9.69 -19.34
C SER A 154 -23.49 8.20 -19.08
N VAL A 155 -23.53 7.82 -17.81
CA VAL A 155 -23.55 6.41 -17.39
C VAL A 155 -24.75 5.66 -17.99
N ALA A 156 -25.90 6.34 -18.10
CA ALA A 156 -27.13 5.78 -18.69
C ALA A 156 -26.93 5.40 -20.17
N ASP A 157 -26.20 6.20 -20.94
CA ASP A 157 -25.90 5.91 -22.35
C ASP A 157 -25.08 4.63 -22.50
N VAL A 158 -24.04 4.48 -21.65
CA VAL A 158 -23.22 3.26 -21.61
C VAL A 158 -24.07 2.04 -21.27
N ALA A 159 -24.90 2.14 -20.23
CA ALA A 159 -25.76 1.04 -19.82
C ALA A 159 -26.78 0.67 -20.90
N LYS A 160 -27.37 1.67 -21.58
CA LYS A 160 -28.30 1.47 -22.69
C LYS A 160 -27.62 0.76 -23.88
N ALA A 161 -26.42 1.20 -24.27
CA ALA A 161 -25.66 0.60 -25.34
C ALA A 161 -25.24 -0.84 -25.02
N ALA A 162 -24.79 -1.09 -23.80
CA ALA A 162 -24.41 -2.42 -23.32
C ALA A 162 -25.59 -3.40 -23.30
N ARG A 163 -26.80 -2.93 -22.94
CA ARG A 163 -28.03 -3.75 -23.01
C ARG A 163 -28.45 -4.05 -24.45
N ALA A 164 -28.31 -3.06 -25.37
CA ALA A 164 -28.65 -3.24 -26.76
C ALA A 164 -27.75 -4.26 -27.48
N ARG A 165 -26.48 -4.33 -27.08
CA ARG A 165 -25.49 -5.25 -27.68
C ARG A 165 -24.62 -5.85 -26.56
N PRO A 166 -25.10 -6.92 -25.89
CA PRO A 166 -24.35 -7.53 -24.76
C PRO A 166 -22.97 -8.02 -25.18
N GLY A 167 -21.94 -7.69 -24.39
CA GLY A 167 -20.55 -8.08 -24.63
C GLY A 167 -19.83 -7.32 -25.75
N HIS A 168 -20.51 -6.40 -26.45
CA HIS A 168 -19.89 -5.65 -27.57
C HIS A 168 -19.04 -4.48 -27.10
N LEU A 169 -19.45 -3.78 -26.02
CA LEU A 169 -18.62 -2.76 -25.41
C LEU A 169 -17.45 -3.39 -24.66
N THR A 170 -16.34 -2.65 -24.65
CA THR A 170 -15.11 -3.04 -23.98
C THR A 170 -14.75 -2.06 -22.88
N TYR A 171 -14.20 -2.55 -21.76
CA TYR A 171 -13.59 -1.68 -20.74
C TYR A 171 -12.16 -2.11 -20.42
N ALA A 172 -11.28 -1.11 -20.30
CA ALA A 172 -9.88 -1.32 -19.96
C ALA A 172 -9.65 -1.33 -18.45
N SER A 173 -8.61 -2.04 -18.01
CA SER A 173 -8.05 -1.92 -16.67
C SER A 173 -6.52 -2.00 -16.67
N ALA A 174 -5.89 -1.62 -15.55
CA ALA A 174 -4.44 -1.76 -15.37
C ALA A 174 -3.98 -3.22 -15.11
N GLY A 175 -4.88 -4.18 -15.23
CA GLY A 175 -4.65 -5.60 -15.00
C GLY A 175 -5.77 -6.26 -14.21
N ASN A 176 -5.73 -7.58 -14.16
CA ASN A 176 -6.71 -8.37 -13.42
C ASN A 176 -6.60 -8.12 -11.91
N GLY A 177 -7.74 -8.06 -11.22
CA GLY A 177 -7.81 -7.91 -9.76
C GLY A 177 -7.52 -6.50 -9.23
N GLY A 178 -7.16 -5.53 -10.08
CA GLY A 178 -7.03 -4.14 -9.67
C GLY A 178 -8.37 -3.44 -9.47
N ALA A 179 -8.36 -2.29 -8.78
CA ALA A 179 -9.58 -1.51 -8.50
C ALA A 179 -10.38 -1.17 -9.76
N GLN A 180 -9.71 -0.92 -10.87
CA GLN A 180 -10.34 -0.60 -12.15
C GLN A 180 -11.13 -1.77 -12.72
N HIS A 181 -10.57 -3.00 -12.65
CA HIS A 181 -11.24 -4.23 -13.03
C HIS A 181 -12.48 -4.45 -12.18
N LEU A 182 -12.30 -4.39 -10.85
CA LEU A 182 -13.38 -4.62 -9.89
C LEU A 182 -14.49 -3.58 -10.01
N ALA A 183 -14.15 -2.31 -10.30
CA ALA A 183 -15.15 -1.27 -10.58
C ALA A 183 -15.97 -1.61 -11.84
N GLY A 184 -15.33 -2.10 -12.88
CA GLY A 184 -16.02 -2.58 -14.09
C GLY A 184 -16.98 -3.73 -13.78
N GLU A 185 -16.55 -4.72 -13.00
CA GLU A 185 -17.39 -5.88 -12.65
C GLU A 185 -18.56 -5.47 -11.74
N LEU A 186 -18.33 -4.63 -10.74
CA LEU A 186 -19.43 -4.08 -9.91
C LEU A 186 -20.43 -3.26 -10.76
N PHE A 187 -19.94 -2.49 -11.72
CA PHE A 187 -20.80 -1.75 -12.65
C PHE A 187 -21.65 -2.71 -13.50
N LYS A 188 -21.05 -3.75 -14.08
CA LYS A 188 -21.75 -4.78 -14.85
C LYS A 188 -22.85 -5.44 -14.01
N GLN A 189 -22.55 -5.79 -12.77
CA GLN A 189 -23.55 -6.38 -11.85
C GLN A 189 -24.68 -5.40 -11.52
N GLY A 190 -24.33 -4.18 -11.09
CA GLY A 190 -25.30 -3.18 -10.71
C GLY A 190 -26.23 -2.75 -11.83
N GLN A 191 -25.73 -2.68 -13.05
CA GLN A 191 -26.50 -2.34 -14.25
C GLN A 191 -27.11 -3.56 -14.95
N LYS A 192 -26.75 -4.79 -14.55
CA LYS A 192 -27.14 -6.05 -15.21
C LYS A 192 -26.81 -6.06 -16.69
N VAL A 193 -25.57 -5.70 -17.05
CA VAL A 193 -25.07 -5.60 -18.42
C VAL A 193 -23.83 -6.45 -18.63
N ALA A 194 -23.58 -6.85 -19.88
CA ALA A 194 -22.35 -7.50 -20.29
C ALA A 194 -21.46 -6.49 -21.05
N ILE A 195 -20.25 -6.30 -20.53
CA ILE A 195 -19.17 -5.47 -21.12
C ILE A 195 -17.90 -6.29 -21.06
N THR A 196 -17.14 -6.38 -22.13
CA THR A 196 -15.93 -7.21 -22.21
C THR A 196 -14.76 -6.52 -21.53
N HIS A 197 -14.07 -7.22 -20.63
CA HIS A 197 -12.87 -6.72 -19.96
C HIS A 197 -11.63 -6.90 -20.82
N ILE A 198 -10.81 -5.85 -20.95
CA ILE A 198 -9.50 -5.85 -21.62
C ILE A 198 -8.42 -5.48 -20.60
N PRO A 199 -7.68 -6.46 -20.07
CA PRO A 199 -6.60 -6.20 -19.11
C PRO A 199 -5.33 -5.72 -19.81
N TYR A 200 -4.72 -4.65 -19.27
CA TYR A 200 -3.43 -4.11 -19.69
C TYR A 200 -2.34 -4.36 -18.65
N ARG A 201 -1.09 -4.20 -19.05
CA ARG A 201 0.06 -4.28 -18.14
C ARG A 201 0.31 -2.95 -17.42
N GLY A 202 -0.74 -2.37 -16.82
CA GLY A 202 -0.70 -1.10 -16.11
C GLY A 202 -1.65 -0.04 -16.68
N GLY A 203 -1.86 1.05 -15.93
CA GLY A 203 -2.82 2.10 -16.28
C GLY A 203 -2.41 2.96 -17.47
N ALA A 204 -1.12 3.21 -17.66
CA ALA A 204 -0.63 4.07 -18.74
C ALA A 204 -0.94 3.52 -20.15
N PRO A 205 -0.63 2.26 -20.50
CA PRO A 205 -1.01 1.71 -21.80
C PRO A 205 -2.53 1.61 -21.97
N ALA A 206 -3.29 1.30 -20.91
CA ALA A 206 -4.75 1.29 -20.95
C ALA A 206 -5.33 2.67 -21.30
N LEU A 207 -4.81 3.74 -20.69
CA LEU A 207 -5.22 5.12 -21.00
C LEU A 207 -4.84 5.55 -22.41
N THR A 208 -3.67 5.12 -22.91
CA THR A 208 -3.26 5.41 -24.29
C THR A 208 -4.24 4.83 -25.28
N ASP A 209 -4.62 3.56 -25.11
CA ASP A 209 -5.56 2.88 -26.00
C ASP A 209 -6.99 3.41 -25.85
N LEU A 210 -7.39 3.82 -24.63
CA LEU A 210 -8.67 4.51 -24.42
C LEU A 210 -8.71 5.84 -25.18
N ILE A 211 -7.67 6.68 -25.07
CA ILE A 211 -7.59 7.95 -25.81
C ILE A 211 -7.61 7.70 -27.32
N GLY A 212 -6.96 6.64 -27.76
CA GLY A 212 -6.95 6.20 -29.17
C GLY A 212 -8.25 5.54 -29.64
N GLY A 213 -9.26 5.34 -28.78
CA GLY A 213 -10.53 4.71 -29.11
C GLY A 213 -10.46 3.21 -29.37
N GLN A 214 -9.40 2.52 -28.89
CA GLN A 214 -9.26 1.07 -29.02
C GLN A 214 -10.13 0.31 -28.01
N VAL A 215 -10.56 0.98 -26.95
CA VAL A 215 -11.52 0.50 -25.94
C VAL A 215 -12.54 1.60 -25.67
N ASP A 216 -13.75 1.21 -25.21
CA ASP A 216 -14.87 2.14 -25.11
C ASP A 216 -14.86 2.96 -23.83
N LEU A 217 -14.45 2.36 -22.71
CA LEU A 217 -14.43 3.02 -21.39
C LEU A 217 -13.38 2.43 -20.46
N MET A 218 -13.12 3.15 -19.37
CA MET A 218 -12.25 2.71 -18.29
C MET A 218 -12.71 3.33 -16.98
N PHE A 219 -12.61 2.60 -15.88
CA PHE A 219 -12.54 3.19 -14.56
C PHE A 219 -11.07 3.49 -14.26
N SER A 220 -10.71 4.76 -14.15
CA SER A 220 -9.32 5.18 -14.01
C SER A 220 -9.12 6.11 -12.83
N ALA A 221 -8.03 5.92 -12.09
CA ALA A 221 -7.68 6.80 -10.98
C ALA A 221 -7.69 8.27 -11.40
N THR A 222 -8.25 9.16 -10.58
CA THR A 222 -8.27 10.61 -10.81
C THR A 222 -6.87 11.16 -11.08
N THR A 223 -5.85 10.62 -10.41
CA THR A 223 -4.43 10.96 -10.59
C THR A 223 -3.89 10.66 -11.99
N ALA A 224 -4.39 9.60 -12.63
CA ALA A 224 -3.91 9.14 -13.92
C ALA A 224 -4.72 9.74 -15.09
N SER A 225 -6.06 9.71 -14.99
CA SER A 225 -6.94 10.21 -16.06
C SER A 225 -7.32 11.68 -15.95
N GLY A 226 -7.21 12.28 -14.75
CA GLY A 226 -7.60 13.66 -14.50
C GLY A 226 -6.96 14.70 -15.45
N PRO A 227 -5.65 14.66 -15.69
CA PRO A 227 -5.01 15.57 -16.67
C PRO A 227 -5.60 15.44 -18.07
N PHE A 228 -5.99 14.24 -18.50
CA PHE A 228 -6.60 14.01 -19.82
C PHE A 228 -8.05 14.47 -19.88
N VAL A 229 -8.79 14.40 -18.78
CA VAL A 229 -10.14 14.97 -18.68
C VAL A 229 -10.05 16.50 -18.70
N LYS A 230 -9.16 17.09 -17.91
CA LYS A 230 -8.95 18.55 -17.88
C LYS A 230 -8.48 19.12 -19.22
N SER A 231 -7.70 18.36 -20.00
CA SER A 231 -7.25 18.77 -21.34
C SER A 231 -8.25 18.42 -22.47
N GLY A 232 -9.43 17.85 -22.15
CA GLY A 232 -10.45 17.52 -23.12
C GLY A 232 -10.15 16.32 -24.01
N LYS A 233 -9.15 15.48 -23.68
CA LYS A 233 -8.85 14.23 -24.41
C LYS A 233 -9.76 13.09 -23.98
N LEU A 234 -10.24 13.11 -22.74
CA LEU A 234 -11.21 12.18 -22.19
C LEU A 234 -12.41 12.95 -21.64
N ARG A 235 -13.54 12.26 -21.50
CA ARG A 235 -14.74 12.73 -20.81
C ARG A 235 -14.95 11.87 -19.58
N ALA A 236 -15.13 12.50 -18.40
CA ALA A 236 -15.57 11.83 -17.18
C ALA A 236 -17.10 11.77 -17.16
N LEU A 237 -17.65 10.55 -17.04
CA LEU A 237 -19.10 10.33 -16.95
C LEU A 237 -19.57 10.27 -15.51
N ALA A 238 -18.76 9.69 -14.62
CA ALA A 238 -19.06 9.58 -13.19
C ALA A 238 -17.78 9.35 -12.38
N ILE A 239 -17.89 9.52 -11.04
CA ILE A 239 -16.84 9.22 -10.07
C ILE A 239 -17.28 8.08 -9.14
N SER A 240 -16.36 7.21 -8.77
CA SER A 240 -16.64 5.98 -8.02
C SER A 240 -16.76 6.14 -6.50
N SER A 241 -16.49 7.34 -5.99
CA SER A 241 -16.64 7.65 -4.56
C SER A 241 -18.11 7.72 -4.14
N PRO A 242 -18.43 7.53 -2.84
CA PRO A 242 -19.80 7.60 -2.35
C PRO A 242 -20.40 9.01 -2.38
N ARG A 243 -19.54 10.02 -2.48
CA ARG A 243 -19.87 11.45 -2.61
C ARG A 243 -18.99 12.09 -3.66
N ARG A 244 -19.43 13.19 -4.23
CA ARG A 244 -18.58 14.02 -5.11
C ARG A 244 -17.38 14.52 -4.30
N VAL A 245 -16.24 14.65 -4.94
CA VAL A 245 -14.99 15.04 -4.30
C VAL A 245 -14.50 16.39 -4.81
N GLU A 246 -13.69 17.06 -4.02
CA GLU A 246 -13.09 18.35 -4.35
C GLU A 246 -12.30 18.25 -5.67
N GLY A 247 -12.48 19.23 -6.54
CA GLY A 247 -11.92 19.30 -7.89
C GLY A 247 -12.68 18.48 -8.94
N TRP A 248 -13.75 17.75 -8.54
CA TRP A 248 -14.63 16.95 -9.41
C TRP A 248 -16.12 17.13 -9.07
N GLU A 249 -16.50 18.25 -8.51
CA GLU A 249 -17.87 18.53 -8.02
C GLU A 249 -18.92 18.48 -9.14
N SER A 250 -18.51 18.78 -10.37
CA SER A 250 -19.38 18.73 -11.55
C SER A 250 -19.63 17.31 -12.06
N VAL A 251 -18.81 16.32 -11.62
CA VAL A 251 -18.92 14.93 -12.04
C VAL A 251 -19.83 14.18 -11.04
N PRO A 252 -20.96 13.62 -11.50
CA PRO A 252 -21.85 12.87 -10.61
C PRO A 252 -21.17 11.58 -10.12
N THR A 253 -21.61 11.04 -9.00
CA THR A 253 -21.14 9.71 -8.58
C THR A 253 -21.81 8.62 -9.41
N VAL A 254 -21.17 7.43 -9.49
CA VAL A 254 -21.77 6.26 -10.13
C VAL A 254 -23.05 5.86 -9.40
N ALA A 255 -23.09 6.05 -8.07
CA ALA A 255 -24.29 5.82 -7.25
C ALA A 255 -25.44 6.74 -7.63
N GLU A 256 -25.19 8.05 -7.78
CA GLU A 256 -26.17 9.04 -8.27
C GLU A 256 -26.63 8.72 -9.71
N SER A 257 -25.78 8.05 -10.49
CA SER A 257 -26.01 7.73 -11.91
C SER A 257 -26.72 6.38 -12.14
N GLY A 258 -27.33 5.80 -11.11
CA GLY A 258 -28.21 4.61 -11.23
C GLY A 258 -27.57 3.29 -10.78
N VAL A 259 -26.50 3.32 -9.98
CA VAL A 259 -25.94 2.14 -9.32
C VAL A 259 -25.84 2.39 -7.79
N PRO A 260 -26.96 2.32 -7.07
CA PRO A 260 -26.99 2.62 -5.62
C PRO A 260 -25.95 1.79 -4.86
N GLY A 261 -25.25 2.42 -3.92
CA GLY A 261 -24.23 1.77 -3.10
C GLY A 261 -22.90 1.52 -3.82
N PHE A 262 -22.74 1.94 -5.08
CA PHE A 262 -21.47 1.82 -5.77
C PHE A 262 -20.38 2.64 -5.09
N GLN A 263 -19.35 1.95 -4.64
CA GLN A 263 -18.18 2.56 -4.02
C GLN A 263 -16.94 1.71 -4.29
N VAL A 264 -16.01 2.27 -5.05
CA VAL A 264 -14.69 1.68 -5.31
C VAL A 264 -13.64 2.78 -5.22
N SER A 265 -12.59 2.51 -4.48
CA SER A 265 -11.39 3.37 -4.46
C SER A 265 -10.17 2.52 -4.71
N GLU A 266 -9.27 3.02 -5.52
CA GLU A 266 -7.90 2.53 -5.49
C GLU A 266 -7.25 3.07 -4.23
N TRP A 267 -6.33 2.33 -3.65
CA TRP A 267 -5.59 2.78 -2.48
C TRP A 267 -4.11 2.46 -2.63
N ASN A 268 -3.27 3.20 -1.93
CA ASN A 268 -1.85 2.89 -1.81
C ASN A 268 -1.49 2.78 -0.34
N GLY A 269 -0.82 1.70 0.00
CA GLY A 269 -0.38 1.40 1.36
C GLY A 269 1.10 1.05 1.41
N LEU A 270 1.74 1.46 2.50
CA LEU A 270 3.13 1.20 2.78
C LEU A 270 3.26 -0.01 3.70
N PHE A 271 4.17 -0.92 3.34
CA PHE A 271 4.46 -2.15 4.07
C PHE A 271 5.96 -2.34 4.25
N ALA A 272 6.33 -3.13 5.23
CA ALA A 272 7.66 -3.71 5.38
C ALA A 272 7.58 -5.24 5.39
N PRO A 273 8.70 -5.98 5.25
CA PRO A 273 8.74 -7.41 5.54
C PRO A 273 8.30 -7.69 6.98
N ALA A 274 7.60 -8.81 7.19
CA ALA A 274 7.29 -9.28 8.54
C ALA A 274 8.57 -9.47 9.36
N GLY A 275 8.50 -9.17 10.66
CA GLY A 275 9.67 -9.23 11.54
C GLY A 275 10.56 -7.98 11.52
N THR A 276 10.24 -6.95 10.73
CA THR A 276 10.91 -5.65 10.81
C THR A 276 10.82 -5.10 12.24
N PRO A 277 11.93 -4.60 12.84
CA PRO A 277 11.96 -4.16 14.22
C PRO A 277 10.90 -3.09 14.51
N ARG A 278 10.20 -3.24 15.64
CA ARG A 278 9.12 -2.34 16.03
C ARG A 278 9.50 -0.85 16.03
N PRO A 279 10.68 -0.42 16.53
CA PRO A 279 11.07 1.00 16.49
C PRO A 279 11.18 1.54 15.04
N VAL A 280 11.57 0.69 14.08
CA VAL A 280 11.65 1.05 12.66
C VAL A 280 10.25 1.24 12.07
N LEU A 281 9.33 0.33 12.37
CA LEU A 281 7.93 0.44 11.93
C LEU A 281 7.26 1.69 12.49
N GLU A 282 7.42 1.95 13.80
CA GLU A 282 6.88 3.13 14.48
C GLU A 282 7.44 4.43 13.89
N ARG A 283 8.73 4.46 13.55
CA ARG A 283 9.35 5.61 12.89
C ARG A 283 8.78 5.83 11.49
N LEU A 284 8.67 4.77 10.67
CA LEU A 284 8.11 4.86 9.32
C LEU A 284 6.63 5.29 9.35
N GLU A 285 5.83 4.75 10.27
CA GLU A 285 4.44 5.16 10.47
C GLU A 285 4.36 6.65 10.82
N ALA A 286 5.09 7.09 11.85
CA ALA A 286 5.07 8.48 12.30
C ALA A 286 5.45 9.46 11.18
N GLU A 287 6.51 9.15 10.42
CA GLU A 287 6.94 10.01 9.32
C GLU A 287 5.92 10.01 8.17
N THR A 288 5.37 8.85 7.81
CA THR A 288 4.34 8.76 6.75
C THR A 288 3.10 9.57 7.13
N ARG A 289 2.62 9.46 8.37
CA ARG A 289 1.48 10.23 8.87
C ARG A 289 1.76 11.73 8.85
N ALA A 290 2.94 12.14 9.29
CA ALA A 290 3.33 13.55 9.29
C ALA A 290 3.44 14.11 7.87
N ILE A 291 3.94 13.33 6.90
CA ILE A 291 3.98 13.69 5.47
C ILE A 291 2.56 13.91 4.95
N VAL A 292 1.68 12.93 5.10
CA VAL A 292 0.30 13.01 4.60
C VAL A 292 -0.48 14.18 5.21
N ALA A 293 -0.23 14.49 6.50
CA ALA A 293 -0.86 15.59 7.21
C ALA A 293 -0.29 16.97 6.88
N SER A 294 0.85 17.06 6.18
CA SER A 294 1.52 18.34 5.91
C SER A 294 0.68 19.23 4.98
N PRO A 295 0.76 20.57 5.12
CA PRO A 295 0.03 21.49 4.25
C PRO A 295 0.36 21.34 2.76
N GLU A 296 1.64 21.06 2.45
CA GLU A 296 2.11 20.81 1.09
C GLU A 296 1.42 19.59 0.46
N MET A 297 1.39 18.47 1.21
CA MET A 297 0.77 17.23 0.72
C MET A 297 -0.74 17.33 0.62
N LYS A 298 -1.41 18.01 1.57
CA LYS A 298 -2.86 18.27 1.49
C LYS A 298 -3.20 19.07 0.24
N LYS A 299 -2.46 20.14 -0.05
CA LYS A 299 -2.63 20.90 -1.29
C LYS A 299 -2.42 20.01 -2.52
N ARG A 300 -1.36 19.20 -2.54
CA ARG A 300 -1.07 18.31 -3.66
C ARG A 300 -2.15 17.25 -3.85
N PHE A 301 -2.69 16.70 -2.78
CA PHE A 301 -3.79 15.73 -2.84
C PHE A 301 -5.08 16.36 -3.37
N ALA A 302 -5.42 17.56 -2.94
CA ALA A 302 -6.57 18.30 -3.47
C ALA A 302 -6.43 18.57 -4.98
N GLU A 303 -5.25 19.02 -5.44
CA GLU A 303 -4.96 19.21 -6.88
C GLU A 303 -5.13 17.92 -7.69
N LEU A 304 -4.81 16.77 -7.12
CA LEU A 304 -4.92 15.45 -7.74
C LEU A 304 -6.31 14.83 -7.58
N GLY A 305 -7.18 15.40 -6.74
CA GLY A 305 -8.49 14.84 -6.41
C GLY A 305 -8.39 13.50 -5.68
N VAL A 306 -7.43 13.38 -4.74
CA VAL A 306 -7.21 12.18 -3.92
C VAL A 306 -7.38 12.50 -2.44
N GLN A 307 -7.73 11.49 -1.67
CA GLN A 307 -7.84 11.58 -0.22
C GLN A 307 -6.56 11.07 0.45
N GLY A 308 -5.76 11.97 1.03
CA GLY A 308 -4.68 11.58 1.93
C GLY A 308 -5.27 10.98 3.20
N VAL A 309 -4.80 9.81 3.60
CA VAL A 309 -5.27 9.11 4.82
C VAL A 309 -4.22 9.18 5.91
N GLY A 310 -3.01 8.66 5.69
CA GLY A 310 -1.95 8.64 6.69
C GLY A 310 -2.39 7.91 7.94
N SER A 311 -2.89 6.69 7.81
CA SER A 311 -3.43 5.90 8.93
C SER A 311 -2.32 5.39 9.85
N SER A 312 -2.70 4.99 11.07
CA SER A 312 -1.87 4.09 11.88
C SER A 312 -1.78 2.69 11.26
N ALA A 313 -0.79 1.91 11.68
CA ALA A 313 -0.63 0.51 11.28
C ALA A 313 -1.85 -0.34 11.69
N GLN A 314 -2.44 -0.06 12.85
CA GLN A 314 -3.65 -0.74 13.34
C GLN A 314 -4.85 -0.46 12.44
N GLU A 315 -5.10 0.81 12.10
CA GLU A 315 -6.19 1.22 11.19
C GLU A 315 -5.99 0.62 9.81
N PHE A 316 -4.74 0.60 9.31
CA PHE A 316 -4.43 0.01 8.02
C PHE A 316 -4.66 -1.51 8.02
N SER A 317 -4.27 -2.22 9.08
CA SER A 317 -4.54 -3.65 9.22
C SER A 317 -6.05 -3.95 9.21
N ALA A 318 -6.85 -3.14 9.90
CA ALA A 318 -8.31 -3.27 9.90
C ALA A 318 -8.90 -3.01 8.50
N PHE A 319 -8.41 -1.99 7.81
CA PHE A 319 -8.79 -1.67 6.43
C PHE A 319 -8.48 -2.84 5.48
N LEU A 320 -7.26 -3.42 5.53
CA LEU A 320 -6.87 -4.56 4.71
C LEU A 320 -7.79 -5.75 4.91
N LYS A 321 -8.17 -6.05 6.15
CA LYS A 321 -9.12 -7.13 6.47
C LYS A 321 -10.48 -6.88 5.84
N THR A 322 -10.99 -5.66 5.95
CA THR A 322 -12.28 -5.26 5.37
C THR A 322 -12.25 -5.36 3.84
N GLU A 323 -11.20 -4.84 3.20
CA GLU A 323 -11.03 -4.91 1.75
C GLU A 323 -10.91 -6.37 1.27
N SER A 324 -10.11 -7.20 1.94
CA SER A 324 -9.98 -8.62 1.57
C SER A 324 -11.31 -9.35 1.62
N THR A 325 -12.10 -9.15 2.69
CA THR A 325 -13.43 -9.78 2.82
C THR A 325 -14.39 -9.31 1.72
N LYS A 326 -14.44 -8.01 1.47
CA LYS A 326 -15.29 -7.40 0.42
C LYS A 326 -14.95 -7.95 -0.97
N TRP A 327 -13.68 -8.00 -1.32
CA TRP A 327 -13.26 -8.45 -2.64
C TRP A 327 -13.37 -9.95 -2.82
N ASP A 328 -13.17 -10.75 -1.78
CA ASP A 328 -13.45 -12.18 -1.82
C ASP A 328 -14.92 -12.46 -2.16
N GLU A 329 -15.83 -11.72 -1.55
CA GLU A 329 -17.27 -11.84 -1.84
C GLU A 329 -17.58 -11.44 -3.29
N VAL A 330 -17.03 -10.30 -3.78
CA VAL A 330 -17.24 -9.83 -5.16
C VAL A 330 -16.71 -10.85 -6.17
N ILE A 331 -15.50 -11.35 -5.97
CA ILE A 331 -14.87 -12.33 -6.86
C ILE A 331 -15.71 -13.61 -6.93
N ARG A 332 -16.12 -14.12 -5.79
CA ARG A 332 -16.94 -15.33 -5.69
C ARG A 332 -18.30 -15.18 -6.38
N THR A 333 -18.96 -14.03 -6.23
CA THR A 333 -20.29 -13.75 -6.81
C THR A 333 -20.23 -13.37 -8.29
N SER A 334 -19.15 -12.74 -8.75
CA SER A 334 -18.96 -12.36 -10.17
C SER A 334 -18.40 -13.48 -11.03
N GLY A 335 -17.90 -14.58 -10.41
CA GLY A 335 -17.23 -15.64 -11.14
C GLY A 335 -15.92 -15.21 -11.80
N ILE A 336 -15.29 -14.13 -11.30
CA ILE A 336 -13.98 -13.66 -11.78
C ILE A 336 -12.95 -14.76 -11.56
N ARG A 337 -12.26 -15.14 -12.64
CA ARG A 337 -11.15 -16.11 -12.61
C ARG A 337 -9.94 -15.49 -13.29
N MET A 338 -8.77 -15.92 -12.88
CA MET A 338 -7.54 -15.68 -13.64
C MET A 338 -7.36 -16.86 -14.57
N ASP A 339 -7.39 -16.59 -15.87
CA ASP A 339 -7.06 -17.57 -16.91
C ASP A 339 -5.55 -17.79 -16.99
#